data_a7a4b9f4218f1831bc2abe395a800eb2
#
_entry.id   a7a4b9f4218f1831bc2abe395a800eb2
#
_cell.length_a   1.000
_cell.length_b   1.000
_cell.length_c   1.000
_cell.angle_alpha   90.00
_cell.angle_beta   90.00
_cell.angle_gamma   90.00
#
_symmetry.space_group_name_H-M   'P 1'
#
loop_
_entity.id
_entity.type
_entity.pdbx_description
1 polymer ?
#
loop_
_entity_poly.entity_id
_entity_poly.type
_entity_poly.pdbx_seq_one_letter_code
_entity_poly.pdbx_strand_id
1 'polypeptide(L)'
;SSTVGFWADMEHPYVTYDNNFIESEWWALKEIWEKGLLYKGFKIVPYCPRCGTPLSAQEVSQGYKTVKERSAIVRFKVVGEDAYFLAWTTTPWTLPSNVALCVNPDEIYCKVKAADGYTYYMAEALLDKVLGKLAKDDEPAYEILEKYKGTDLERREYEPLFACAGEAAAKQRKKAHFVTDMNDTGTITHGNVVITGYE
;
A
#
# COMPACT_ATOMS: atom_id res chain seq x y z
N SER A 1 7.35 -37.83 27.15
CA SER A 1 5.91 -37.58 27.01
C SER A 1 5.11 -38.37 28.06
N SER A 2 5.39 -39.65 28.28
CA SER A 2 4.75 -40.46 29.34
C SER A 2 4.98 -39.89 30.74
N THR A 3 6.13 -39.28 30.98
CA THR A 3 6.49 -38.65 32.26
C THR A 3 5.59 -37.48 32.66
N VAL A 4 4.99 -36.79 31.69
CA VAL A 4 4.03 -35.66 31.91
C VAL A 4 2.57 -36.12 31.75
N GLY A 5 2.32 -37.45 31.70
CA GLY A 5 0.95 -37.97 31.64
C GLY A 5 0.26 -37.89 30.28
N PHE A 6 1.04 -37.72 29.19
CA PHE A 6 0.48 -37.69 27.85
C PHE A 6 0.09 -39.13 27.42
N TRP A 7 -1.18 -39.31 27.11
CA TRP A 7 -1.74 -40.60 26.69
C TRP A 7 -1.73 -40.71 25.18
N ALA A 8 -0.79 -41.49 24.66
CA ALA A 8 -0.67 -41.84 23.25
C ALA A 8 -0.02 -43.21 23.12
N ASP A 9 -0.23 -43.89 22.01
CA ASP A 9 0.58 -45.06 21.64
C ASP A 9 2.01 -44.63 21.33
N MET A 10 2.90 -44.90 22.26
CA MET A 10 4.32 -44.53 22.16
C MET A 10 5.17 -45.62 21.49
N GLU A 11 4.61 -46.82 21.32
CA GLU A 11 5.27 -47.93 20.61
C GLU A 11 5.05 -47.79 19.09
N HIS A 12 3.85 -47.27 18.69
CA HIS A 12 3.51 -47.03 17.29
C HIS A 12 3.05 -45.56 17.09
N PRO A 13 3.95 -44.60 17.30
CA PRO A 13 3.59 -43.20 17.23
C PRO A 13 3.27 -42.80 15.78
N TYR A 14 2.24 -41.98 15.61
CA TYR A 14 2.02 -41.30 14.35
C TYR A 14 3.06 -40.18 14.18
N VAL A 15 3.90 -40.28 13.17
CA VAL A 15 5.01 -39.33 12.91
C VAL A 15 5.04 -38.92 11.44
N THR A 16 5.24 -37.64 11.18
CA THR A 16 5.19 -37.07 9.83
C THR A 16 6.49 -37.32 9.02
N TYR A 17 7.51 -37.87 9.62
CA TYR A 17 8.72 -38.30 8.91
C TYR A 17 8.68 -39.76 8.48
N ASP A 18 7.59 -40.51 8.79
CA ASP A 18 7.40 -41.88 8.29
C ASP A 18 7.21 -41.88 6.77
N ASN A 19 7.83 -42.84 6.09
CA ASN A 19 7.76 -42.94 4.63
C ASN A 19 6.32 -43.06 4.11
N ASN A 20 5.46 -43.79 4.81
CA ASN A 20 4.04 -43.91 4.40
C ASN A 20 3.30 -42.57 4.46
N PHE A 21 3.61 -41.74 5.47
CA PHE A 21 3.07 -40.38 5.57
C PHE A 21 3.58 -39.53 4.42
N ILE A 22 4.91 -39.49 4.18
CA ILE A 22 5.55 -38.72 3.13
C ILE A 22 5.01 -39.10 1.74
N GLU A 23 4.87 -40.41 1.48
CA GLU A 23 4.31 -40.91 0.22
C GLU A 23 2.87 -40.46 0.00
N SER A 24 2.06 -40.51 1.05
CA SER A 24 0.66 -40.02 1.00
C SER A 24 0.56 -38.52 0.76
N GLU A 25 1.44 -37.72 1.37
CA GLU A 25 1.52 -36.27 1.16
C GLU A 25 1.93 -35.94 -0.28
N TRP A 26 2.94 -36.63 -0.81
CA TRP A 26 3.37 -36.46 -2.19
C TRP A 26 2.28 -36.87 -3.19
N TRP A 27 1.53 -37.93 -2.90
CA TRP A 27 0.38 -38.29 -3.72
C TRP A 27 -0.67 -37.20 -3.74
N ALA A 28 -1.02 -36.63 -2.60
CA ALA A 28 -1.99 -35.54 -2.51
C ALA A 28 -1.52 -34.28 -3.26
N LEU A 29 -0.26 -33.91 -3.13
CA LEU A 29 0.34 -32.79 -3.85
C LEU A 29 0.35 -33.03 -5.37
N LYS A 30 0.63 -34.25 -5.81
CA LYS A 30 0.56 -34.64 -7.22
C LYS A 30 -0.85 -34.48 -7.80
N GLU A 31 -1.89 -34.95 -7.08
CA GLU A 31 -3.27 -34.77 -7.48
C GLU A 31 -3.67 -33.30 -7.62
N ILE A 32 -3.21 -32.43 -6.72
CA ILE A 32 -3.43 -30.98 -6.77
C ILE A 32 -2.70 -30.37 -7.98
N TRP A 33 -1.48 -30.80 -8.25
CA TRP A 33 -0.69 -30.36 -9.40
C TRP A 33 -1.36 -30.74 -10.73
N GLU A 34 -1.79 -31.98 -10.86
CA GLU A 34 -2.46 -32.47 -12.09
C GLU A 34 -3.76 -31.75 -12.38
N LYS A 35 -4.45 -31.25 -11.32
CA LYS A 35 -5.62 -30.37 -11.47
C LYS A 35 -5.28 -28.91 -11.77
N GLY A 36 -4.00 -28.55 -11.91
CA GLY A 36 -3.56 -27.17 -12.18
C GLY A 36 -3.77 -26.19 -11.02
N LEU A 37 -4.01 -26.68 -9.80
CA LEU A 37 -4.28 -25.86 -8.63
C LEU A 37 -3.01 -25.46 -7.88
N LEU A 38 -1.89 -26.12 -8.12
CA LEU A 38 -0.59 -25.77 -7.58
C LEU A 38 0.20 -24.93 -8.59
N TYR A 39 0.52 -23.71 -8.25
CA TYR A 39 1.22 -22.76 -9.12
C TYR A 39 2.22 -21.91 -8.33
N LYS A 40 3.20 -21.35 -9.02
CA LYS A 40 4.15 -20.39 -8.44
C LYS A 40 3.52 -19.00 -8.44
N GLY A 41 3.29 -18.46 -7.26
CA GLY A 41 2.68 -17.13 -7.07
C GLY A 41 3.50 -16.24 -6.14
N PHE A 42 3.08 -14.96 -6.07
CA PHE A 42 3.63 -13.99 -5.13
C PHE A 42 2.61 -13.74 -4.00
N LYS A 43 3.13 -13.58 -2.79
CA LYS A 43 2.33 -13.22 -1.62
C LYS A 43 3.07 -12.14 -0.83
N ILE A 44 2.34 -11.09 -0.44
CA ILE A 44 2.89 -10.07 0.48
C ILE A 44 2.85 -10.65 1.88
N VAL A 45 4.00 -10.63 2.54
CA VAL A 45 4.15 -11.05 3.94
C VAL A 45 4.97 -10.02 4.70
N PRO A 46 4.66 -9.78 5.99
CA PRO A 46 5.53 -9.02 6.86
C PRO A 46 6.89 -9.69 6.96
N TYR A 47 7.95 -8.91 6.98
CA TYR A 47 9.32 -9.40 7.01
C TYR A 47 10.13 -8.68 8.08
N CYS A 48 10.85 -9.43 8.90
CA CYS A 48 11.75 -8.88 9.89
C CYS A 48 13.17 -8.72 9.32
N PRO A 49 13.66 -7.50 9.07
CA PRO A 49 15.01 -7.29 8.53
C PRO A 49 16.11 -7.67 9.53
N ARG A 50 15.82 -7.67 10.83
CA ARG A 50 16.76 -8.07 11.88
C ARG A 50 16.96 -9.58 11.93
N CYS A 51 15.86 -10.33 11.85
CA CYS A 51 15.89 -11.80 11.89
C CYS A 51 16.16 -12.43 10.52
N GLY A 52 15.88 -11.70 9.43
CA GLY A 52 15.99 -12.21 8.07
C GLY A 52 14.89 -13.21 7.70
N THR A 53 13.73 -13.16 8.39
CA THR A 53 12.64 -14.13 8.23
C THR A 53 11.29 -13.45 8.00
N PRO A 54 10.37 -14.08 7.25
CA PRO A 54 8.98 -13.66 7.21
C PRO A 54 8.32 -13.88 8.58
N LEU A 55 7.33 -13.05 8.90
CA LEU A 55 6.58 -13.10 10.14
C LEU A 55 5.18 -13.65 9.89
N SER A 56 4.66 -14.44 10.83
CA SER A 56 3.27 -14.85 10.85
C SER A 56 2.35 -13.70 11.26
N ALA A 57 1.07 -13.79 10.92
CA ALA A 57 0.07 -12.81 11.36
C ALA A 57 -0.02 -12.71 12.89
N GLN A 58 0.18 -13.81 13.61
CA GLN A 58 0.17 -13.85 15.06
C GLN A 58 1.35 -13.08 15.66
N GLU A 59 2.55 -13.25 15.13
CA GLU A 59 3.74 -12.50 15.58
C GLU A 59 3.57 -11.00 15.36
N VAL A 60 3.03 -10.61 14.19
CA VAL A 60 2.74 -9.21 13.88
C VAL A 60 1.71 -8.64 14.86
N SER A 61 0.62 -9.35 15.14
CA SER A 61 -0.44 -8.88 16.03
C SER A 61 0.04 -8.61 17.46
N GLN A 62 1.03 -9.34 17.94
CA GLN A 62 1.64 -9.14 19.25
C GLN A 62 2.64 -7.98 19.31
N GLY A 63 3.07 -7.48 18.17
CA GLY A 63 4.10 -6.44 18.05
C GLY A 63 3.56 -5.00 17.94
N TYR A 64 2.25 -4.80 17.89
CA TYR A 64 1.67 -3.46 17.72
C TYR A 64 1.96 -2.56 18.91
N LYS A 65 2.48 -1.39 18.64
CA LYS A 65 2.69 -0.31 19.62
C LYS A 65 2.65 1.05 18.95
N THR A 66 2.25 2.06 19.68
CA THR A 66 2.28 3.45 19.20
C THR A 66 3.71 3.95 19.16
N VAL A 67 4.13 4.47 18.02
CA VAL A 67 5.45 5.07 17.80
C VAL A 67 5.27 6.46 17.19
N LYS A 68 6.26 7.34 17.42
CA LYS A 68 6.34 8.64 16.74
C LYS A 68 7.32 8.53 15.58
N GLU A 69 6.83 8.77 14.37
CA GLU A 69 7.65 8.76 13.16
C GLU A 69 7.48 10.05 12.37
N ARG A 70 8.50 10.40 11.60
CA ARG A 70 8.40 11.51 10.65
C ARG A 70 7.65 11.05 9.42
N SER A 71 6.69 11.85 9.00
CA SER A 71 5.98 11.66 7.74
C SER A 71 6.28 12.81 6.78
N ALA A 72 6.09 12.56 5.50
CA ALA A 72 6.24 13.56 4.45
C ALA A 72 4.92 13.77 3.70
N ILE A 73 4.63 15.02 3.36
CA ILE A 73 3.59 15.37 2.39
C ILE A 73 4.31 15.80 1.12
N VAL A 74 4.03 15.13 0.03
CA VAL A 74 4.75 15.25 -1.24
C VAL A 74 3.81 15.83 -2.30
N ARG A 75 4.34 16.72 -3.13
CA ARG A 75 3.65 17.35 -4.24
C ARG A 75 3.95 16.61 -5.54
N PHE A 76 2.91 16.15 -6.22
CA PHE A 76 3.00 15.55 -7.56
C PHE A 76 2.32 16.49 -8.56
N LYS A 77 3.07 17.02 -9.51
CA LYS A 77 2.54 17.97 -10.47
C LYS A 77 1.57 17.29 -11.44
N VAL A 78 0.39 17.89 -11.60
CA VAL A 78 -0.63 17.40 -12.54
C VAL A 78 -0.19 17.69 -13.97
N VAL A 79 -0.35 16.75 -14.89
CA VAL A 79 -0.03 16.95 -16.30
C VAL A 79 -1.06 17.88 -16.93
N GLY A 80 -0.58 18.92 -17.61
CA GLY A 80 -1.44 19.88 -18.33
C GLY A 80 -2.13 20.93 -17.47
N GLU A 81 -1.82 20.98 -16.17
CA GLU A 81 -2.43 21.92 -15.23
C GLU A 81 -1.39 22.45 -14.22
N ASP A 82 -1.49 23.71 -13.83
CA ASP A 82 -0.62 24.27 -12.78
C ASP A 82 -1.20 23.99 -11.38
N ALA A 83 -1.25 22.71 -11.06
CA ALA A 83 -1.75 22.18 -9.80
C ALA A 83 -0.96 20.93 -9.39
N TYR A 84 -1.08 20.56 -8.12
CA TYR A 84 -0.37 19.43 -7.54
C TYR A 84 -1.31 18.53 -6.75
N PHE A 85 -1.17 17.21 -6.89
CA PHE A 85 -1.71 16.27 -5.91
C PHE A 85 -0.85 16.28 -4.66
N LEU A 86 -1.47 16.41 -3.49
CA LEU A 86 -0.79 16.22 -2.20
C LEU A 86 -0.96 14.78 -1.74
N ALA A 87 0.15 14.08 -1.55
CA ALA A 87 0.14 12.72 -1.06
C ALA A 87 0.97 12.61 0.21
N TRP A 88 0.47 11.86 1.19
CA TRP A 88 1.11 11.63 2.47
C TRP A 88 1.78 10.26 2.52
N THR A 89 2.96 10.19 3.12
CA THR A 89 3.68 8.92 3.33
C THR A 89 4.49 8.94 4.63
N THR A 90 4.55 7.81 5.31
CA THR A 90 5.49 7.55 6.40
C THR A 90 6.79 6.91 5.91
N THR A 91 6.83 6.49 4.64
CA THR A 91 7.96 5.76 4.03
C THR A 91 8.50 6.48 2.80
N PRO A 92 9.12 7.67 2.95
CA PRO A 92 9.56 8.48 1.80
C PRO A 92 10.61 7.79 0.91
N TRP A 93 11.31 6.79 1.41
CA TRP A 93 12.25 5.97 0.63
C TRP A 93 11.57 5.07 -0.41
N THR A 94 10.24 4.93 -0.39
CA THR A 94 9.47 4.21 -1.42
C THR A 94 9.12 5.08 -2.62
N LEU A 95 9.28 6.40 -2.54
CA LEU A 95 8.93 7.34 -3.61
C LEU A 95 9.61 7.07 -4.96
N PRO A 96 10.89 6.62 -5.03
CA PRO A 96 11.49 6.23 -6.30
C PRO A 96 10.77 5.10 -7.04
N SER A 97 10.02 4.27 -6.31
CA SER A 97 9.21 3.17 -6.86
C SER A 97 7.74 3.53 -7.08
N ASN A 98 7.38 4.83 -6.94
CA ASN A 98 6.01 5.27 -7.14
C ASN A 98 5.55 5.05 -8.58
N VAL A 99 4.43 4.37 -8.76
CA VAL A 99 3.81 4.08 -10.08
C VAL A 99 2.41 4.66 -10.22
N ALA A 100 1.71 4.90 -9.10
CA ALA A 100 0.38 5.48 -9.10
C ALA A 100 0.09 6.22 -7.79
N LEU A 101 -0.88 7.13 -7.82
CA LEU A 101 -1.52 7.72 -6.65
C LEU A 101 -2.88 7.06 -6.46
N CYS A 102 -3.27 6.81 -5.20
CA CYS A 102 -4.53 6.14 -4.88
C CYS A 102 -5.49 7.10 -4.20
N VAL A 103 -6.76 7.08 -4.61
CA VAL A 103 -7.86 7.84 -3.98
C VAL A 103 -8.93 6.89 -3.47
N ASN A 104 -9.65 7.33 -2.44
CA ASN A 104 -10.87 6.65 -2.01
C ASN A 104 -12.02 7.11 -2.91
N PRO A 105 -12.72 6.20 -3.63
CA PRO A 105 -13.78 6.56 -4.56
C PRO A 105 -14.98 7.24 -3.88
N ASP A 106 -15.21 7.01 -2.60
CA ASP A 106 -16.35 7.53 -1.85
C ASP A 106 -16.08 8.85 -1.12
N GLU A 107 -14.81 9.27 -1.05
CA GLU A 107 -14.42 10.52 -0.39
C GLU A 107 -14.50 11.72 -1.33
N ILE A 108 -14.64 12.91 -0.73
CA ILE A 108 -14.61 14.18 -1.43
C ILE A 108 -13.20 14.75 -1.42
N TYR A 109 -12.74 15.12 -2.59
CA TYR A 109 -11.47 15.81 -2.82
C TYR A 109 -11.72 17.23 -3.30
N CYS A 110 -10.91 18.17 -2.84
CA CYS A 110 -11.00 19.56 -3.21
C CYS A 110 -9.79 19.99 -4.03
N LYS A 111 -10.04 20.80 -5.04
CA LYS A 111 -9.05 21.65 -5.67
C LYS A 111 -9.03 22.96 -4.91
N VAL A 112 -7.92 23.28 -4.30
CA VAL A 112 -7.79 24.45 -3.43
C VAL A 112 -6.60 25.30 -3.83
N LYS A 113 -6.77 26.62 -3.76
CA LYS A 113 -5.66 27.56 -3.84
C LYS A 113 -5.20 27.88 -2.43
N ALA A 114 -3.96 27.57 -2.11
CA ALA A 114 -3.40 27.77 -0.79
C ALA A 114 -2.68 29.12 -0.67
N ALA A 115 -2.54 29.61 0.55
CA ALA A 115 -1.85 30.88 0.85
C ALA A 115 -0.37 30.90 0.47
N ASP A 116 0.23 29.73 0.17
CA ASP A 116 1.59 29.64 -0.37
C ASP A 116 1.67 29.91 -1.89
N GLY A 117 0.52 30.19 -2.54
CA GLY A 117 0.41 30.53 -3.95
C GLY A 117 0.23 29.34 -4.88
N TYR A 118 0.24 28.10 -4.37
CA TYR A 118 0.05 26.88 -5.17
C TYR A 118 -1.40 26.41 -5.14
N THR A 119 -1.77 25.65 -6.18
CA THR A 119 -3.06 24.96 -6.26
C THR A 119 -2.87 23.48 -5.96
N TYR A 120 -3.69 22.94 -5.07
CA TYR A 120 -3.57 21.55 -4.61
C TYR A 120 -4.87 20.77 -4.79
N TYR A 121 -4.72 19.46 -5.07
CA TYR A 121 -5.76 18.45 -4.94
C TYR A 121 -5.52 17.64 -3.68
N MET A 122 -6.49 17.59 -2.78
CA MET A 122 -6.40 16.82 -1.55
C MET A 122 -7.78 16.50 -0.98
N ALA A 123 -7.86 15.56 -0.04
CA ALA A 123 -9.11 15.21 0.62
C ALA A 123 -9.66 16.39 1.45
N GLU A 124 -10.98 16.65 1.36
CA GLU A 124 -11.65 17.72 2.07
C GLU A 124 -11.45 17.62 3.58
N ALA A 125 -11.55 16.43 4.15
CA ALA A 125 -11.42 16.17 5.58
C ALA A 125 -10.05 16.56 6.17
N LEU A 126 -9.03 16.77 5.33
CA LEU A 126 -7.67 17.08 5.78
C LEU A 126 -7.21 18.51 5.47
N LEU A 127 -8.06 19.34 4.87
CA LEU A 127 -7.72 20.72 4.49
C LEU A 127 -7.16 21.50 5.68
N ASP A 128 -7.89 21.56 6.78
CA ASP A 128 -7.48 22.33 7.97
C ASP A 128 -6.23 21.75 8.64
N LYS A 129 -6.11 20.43 8.69
CA LYS A 129 -4.97 19.75 9.30
C LYS A 129 -3.66 20.01 8.55
N VAL A 130 -3.73 20.07 7.22
CA VAL A 130 -2.55 20.21 6.35
C VAL A 130 -2.27 21.67 6.02
N LEU A 131 -3.27 22.39 5.54
CA LEU A 131 -3.13 23.77 5.06
C LEU A 131 -3.43 24.84 6.12
N GLY A 132 -4.18 24.50 7.17
CA GLY A 132 -4.54 25.45 8.21
C GLY A 132 -3.36 26.17 8.87
N LYS A 133 -2.17 25.54 8.87
CA LYS A 133 -0.94 26.15 9.37
C LYS A 133 -0.36 27.25 8.45
N LEU A 134 -0.88 27.38 7.23
CA LEU A 134 -0.48 28.42 6.28
C LEU A 134 -1.26 29.71 6.46
N ALA A 135 -2.30 29.71 7.31
CA ALA A 135 -3.04 30.93 7.67
C ALA A 135 -2.08 31.99 8.21
N LYS A 136 -2.17 33.19 7.67
CA LYS A 136 -1.54 34.41 8.20
C LYS A 136 -2.62 35.29 8.79
N ASP A 137 -2.20 36.24 9.65
CA ASP A 137 -3.11 37.17 10.28
C ASP A 137 -4.05 37.80 9.24
N ASP A 138 -5.37 37.58 9.41
CA ASP A 138 -6.48 38.06 8.55
C ASP A 138 -6.64 37.45 7.15
N GLU A 139 -5.82 36.46 6.72
CA GLU A 139 -6.03 35.78 5.43
C GLU A 139 -6.41 34.30 5.61
N PRO A 140 -7.37 33.77 4.83
CA PRO A 140 -7.71 32.37 4.86
C PRO A 140 -6.51 31.52 4.39
N ALA A 141 -6.29 30.38 5.05
CA ALA A 141 -5.19 29.47 4.72
C ALA A 141 -5.29 28.90 3.29
N TYR A 142 -6.50 28.83 2.77
CA TYR A 142 -6.82 28.29 1.45
C TYR A 142 -8.20 28.75 0.98
N GLU A 143 -8.43 28.69 -0.33
CA GLU A 143 -9.70 28.91 -1.00
C GLU A 143 -10.08 27.64 -1.78
N ILE A 144 -11.30 27.11 -1.56
CA ILE A 144 -11.79 25.95 -2.29
C ILE A 144 -12.29 26.43 -3.65
N LEU A 145 -11.68 25.96 -4.73
CA LEU A 145 -12.05 26.29 -6.10
C LEU A 145 -13.12 25.32 -6.62
N GLU A 146 -12.90 24.01 -6.43
CA GLU A 146 -13.77 22.96 -6.96
C GLU A 146 -13.75 21.75 -6.03
N LYS A 147 -14.83 20.95 -6.08
CA LYS A 147 -14.95 19.67 -5.35
C LYS A 147 -15.17 18.53 -6.33
N TYR A 148 -14.56 17.40 -6.05
CA TYR A 148 -14.59 16.19 -6.85
C TYR A 148 -14.89 14.99 -5.97
N LYS A 149 -15.61 14.01 -6.48
CA LYS A 149 -15.63 12.68 -5.89
C LYS A 149 -14.33 11.95 -6.27
N GLY A 150 -13.85 11.03 -5.44
CA GLY A 150 -12.61 10.30 -5.74
C GLY A 150 -12.63 9.66 -7.13
N THR A 151 -13.77 9.12 -7.56
CA THR A 151 -13.98 8.57 -8.92
C THR A 151 -13.69 9.56 -10.05
N ASP A 152 -13.91 10.87 -9.83
CA ASP A 152 -13.70 11.90 -10.86
C ASP A 152 -12.22 12.24 -11.08
N LEU A 153 -11.38 11.81 -10.14
CA LEU A 153 -9.92 11.97 -10.23
C LEU A 153 -9.24 10.78 -10.89
N GLU A 154 -9.95 9.68 -11.11
CA GLU A 154 -9.39 8.47 -11.73
C GLU A 154 -8.79 8.77 -13.11
N ARG A 155 -7.64 8.12 -13.39
CA ARG A 155 -6.88 8.24 -14.64
C ARG A 155 -6.25 9.63 -14.90
N ARG A 156 -6.37 10.61 -14.01
CA ARG A 156 -5.60 11.85 -14.15
C ARG A 156 -4.11 11.55 -14.03
N GLU A 157 -3.31 12.14 -14.91
CA GLU A 157 -1.88 11.89 -14.98
C GLU A 157 -1.10 12.93 -14.18
N TYR A 158 0.04 12.53 -13.66
CA TYR A 158 0.97 13.41 -12.95
C TYR A 158 2.41 13.18 -13.39
N GLU A 159 3.24 14.20 -13.23
CA GLU A 159 4.67 14.11 -13.53
C GLU A 159 5.38 13.28 -12.46
N PRO A 160 6.23 12.30 -12.85
CA PRO A 160 6.95 11.48 -11.89
C PRO A 160 7.97 12.31 -11.09
N LEU A 161 8.12 12.03 -9.80
CA LEU A 161 9.22 12.57 -9.00
C LEU A 161 10.58 11.99 -9.41
N PHE A 162 10.58 10.74 -9.85
CA PHE A 162 11.76 9.98 -10.27
C PHE A 162 11.42 9.16 -11.52
N ALA A 163 12.35 9.09 -12.47
CA ALA A 163 12.12 8.40 -13.74
C ALA A 163 12.12 6.86 -13.65
N CYS A 164 12.77 6.30 -12.64
CA CYS A 164 13.10 4.87 -12.57
C CYS A 164 11.86 3.93 -12.62
N ALA A 165 10.77 4.27 -11.94
CA ALA A 165 9.56 3.45 -11.96
C ALA A 165 8.84 3.51 -13.32
N GLY A 166 8.81 4.67 -13.96
CA GLY A 166 8.27 4.85 -15.31
C GLY A 166 9.02 4.04 -16.37
N GLU A 167 10.35 4.04 -16.30
CA GLU A 167 11.19 3.23 -17.19
C GLU A 167 10.94 1.73 -17.00
N ALA A 168 10.79 1.26 -15.75
CA ALA A 168 10.48 -0.12 -15.47
C ALA A 168 9.09 -0.54 -15.96
N ALA A 169 8.08 0.33 -15.81
CA ALA A 169 6.74 0.12 -16.32
C ALA A 169 6.71 0.09 -17.85
N ALA A 170 7.41 0.99 -18.52
CA ALA A 170 7.53 1.05 -19.97
C ALA A 170 8.15 -0.24 -20.56
N LYS A 171 9.20 -0.78 -19.92
CA LYS A 171 9.78 -2.09 -20.31
C LYS A 171 8.77 -3.23 -20.26
N GLN A 172 7.80 -3.15 -19.35
CA GLN A 172 6.71 -4.12 -19.20
C GLN A 172 5.46 -3.77 -20.04
N ARG A 173 5.52 -2.71 -20.87
CA ARG A 173 4.38 -2.19 -21.64
C ARG A 173 3.18 -1.80 -20.76
N LYS A 174 3.44 -1.30 -19.54
CA LYS A 174 2.43 -0.83 -18.58
C LYS A 174 2.50 0.69 -18.45
N LYS A 175 1.35 1.30 -18.21
CA LYS A 175 1.25 2.74 -17.89
C LYS A 175 1.58 2.94 -16.42
N ALA A 176 2.25 4.06 -16.11
CA ALA A 176 2.53 4.51 -14.75
C ALA A 176 2.17 6.00 -14.60
N HIS A 177 2.21 6.52 -13.37
CA HIS A 177 2.04 7.92 -13.01
C HIS A 177 0.65 8.48 -13.33
N PHE A 178 -0.36 7.78 -12.86
CA PHE A 178 -1.76 8.20 -12.91
C PHE A 178 -2.46 7.94 -11.57
N VAL A 179 -3.62 8.59 -11.38
CA VAL A 179 -4.48 8.36 -10.21
C VAL A 179 -5.33 7.11 -10.45
N THR A 180 -5.42 6.24 -9.44
CA THR A 180 -6.30 5.06 -9.42
C THR A 180 -7.20 5.11 -8.18
N ASP A 181 -8.34 4.45 -8.20
CA ASP A 181 -9.17 4.28 -7.02
C ASP A 181 -8.78 3.05 -6.18
N MET A 182 -9.30 2.95 -4.96
CA MET A 182 -9.00 1.82 -4.07
C MET A 182 -9.60 0.49 -4.54
N ASN A 183 -10.62 0.50 -5.39
CA ASN A 183 -11.25 -0.72 -5.90
C ASN A 183 -10.38 -1.39 -6.97
N ASP A 184 -9.58 -0.62 -7.68
CA ASP A 184 -8.66 -1.11 -8.74
C ASP A 184 -7.28 -1.52 -8.18
N THR A 185 -7.06 -1.39 -6.87
CA THR A 185 -5.75 -1.68 -6.22
C THR A 185 -5.39 -3.16 -6.15
N GLY A 186 -6.27 -4.07 -6.56
CA GLY A 186 -5.96 -5.51 -6.62
C GLY A 186 -4.74 -5.86 -7.47
N THR A 187 -4.28 -4.95 -8.33
CA THR A 187 -3.16 -5.14 -9.25
C THR A 187 -1.90 -4.32 -8.90
N ILE A 188 -1.97 -3.36 -7.99
CA ILE A 188 -0.86 -2.44 -7.68
C ILE A 188 -0.43 -2.60 -6.23
N THR A 189 0.45 -3.54 -5.97
CA THR A 189 0.89 -3.90 -4.62
C THR A 189 2.09 -3.13 -4.09
N HIS A 190 2.81 -2.37 -4.93
CA HIS A 190 4.01 -1.63 -4.52
C HIS A 190 4.10 -0.27 -5.21
N GLY A 191 4.47 0.76 -4.46
CA GLY A 191 4.76 2.09 -4.97
C GLY A 191 3.57 3.04 -5.04
N ASN A 192 2.46 2.72 -4.40
CA ASN A 192 1.31 3.62 -4.29
C ASN A 192 1.43 4.52 -3.07
N VAL A 193 1.14 5.79 -3.27
CA VAL A 193 1.03 6.78 -2.20
C VAL A 193 -0.41 7.23 -2.15
N VAL A 194 -1.00 7.19 -0.96
CA VAL A 194 -2.40 7.61 -0.77
C VAL A 194 -2.47 9.14 -0.84
N ILE A 195 -3.38 9.65 -1.67
CA ILE A 195 -3.69 11.07 -1.67
C ILE A 195 -4.51 11.36 -0.42
N THR A 196 -3.82 11.71 0.63
CA THR A 196 -4.29 12.17 1.94
C THR A 196 -5.63 11.61 2.37
N GLY A 197 -5.67 10.62 3.20
CA GLY A 197 -6.93 10.14 3.70
C GLY A 197 -6.92 8.95 4.64
N TYR A 198 -5.83 8.66 5.33
CA TYR A 198 -5.90 7.64 6.39
C TYR A 198 -5.17 8.06 7.66
N GLU A 199 -5.91 7.98 8.79
CA GLU A 199 -5.36 7.87 10.12
C GLU A 199 -4.83 6.45 10.37
#